data_c80ecc313787b8ba2b3efd93718ac000
#
_entry.id   c80ecc313787b8ba2b3efd93718ac000
#
_cell.length_a   1.000
_cell.length_b   1.000
_cell.length_c   1.000
_cell.angle_alpha   90.00
_cell.angle_beta   90.00
_cell.angle_gamma   90.00
#
_symmetry.space_group_name_H-M   'P 1'
#
loop_
_entity.id
_entity.type
_entity.pdbx_description
1 polymer ?
#
loop_
_entity_poly.entity_id
_entity_poly.type
_entity_poly.pdbx_seq_one_letter_code
_entity_poly.pdbx_strand_id
1 'polypeptide(L)'
;MKVSIKRTKSGLDPKYNELIHSFIKFLQKNYQLEDDITVEFLGEKTDGMSTGSHHPQNGIKVLTDGRLNRDIMRTLAHEWVHAYQRNVLKREKGPNIGGQNEDEANAYAGRLIKMFEDENPQFSEFVFEGFKGIKNKINLINEQILISEKQNIKKDFLMEMKKIGIEKLPYSYSSMKQFVDPETMDIHYNKHYKGYVKKLNDALSNKKGDVELEDIIKNISKYDTKVRNNAGGAFNHALFWKMLSPSKQKPSGEVYEKIKKQYGNIKKLKDEFNQTAKDQFGSGWAWLILTKNNRLKIISTPNQDNPLMNVIKDGGYPLLGLDVWEHAYYLKYRNKRDEYINNFWNHVNWEFVNELYLLRTKQ
;
A
#
# COMPACT_ATOMS: atom_id res chain seq x y z
N MET A 1 27.71 -3.60 27.86
CA MET A 1 27.92 -3.08 26.50
C MET A 1 27.93 -1.56 26.51
N LYS A 2 28.88 -0.95 25.83
CA LYS A 2 28.99 0.51 25.63
C LYS A 2 28.65 0.85 24.20
N VAL A 3 27.73 1.81 23.98
CA VAL A 3 27.46 2.35 22.66
C VAL A 3 28.21 3.67 22.51
N SER A 4 29.09 3.75 21.52
CA SER A 4 29.79 4.98 21.15
C SER A 4 29.17 5.59 19.93
N ILE A 5 28.84 6.89 19.96
CA ILE A 5 28.27 7.62 18.83
C ILE A 5 29.34 8.52 18.23
N LYS A 6 29.60 8.37 16.93
CA LYS A 6 30.49 9.23 16.14
C LYS A 6 29.71 9.98 15.09
N ARG A 7 30.18 11.15 14.72
CA ARG A 7 29.60 12.00 13.65
C ARG A 7 30.73 12.53 12.78
N THR A 8 30.69 12.15 11.51
CA THR A 8 31.70 12.56 10.54
C THR A 8 31.01 13.39 9.47
N LYS A 9 31.18 14.71 9.50
CA LYS A 9 30.54 15.68 8.60
C LYS A 9 29.02 15.47 8.50
N SER A 10 28.40 14.98 9.58
CA SER A 10 26.97 14.65 9.62
C SER A 10 26.11 15.91 9.56
N GLY A 11 25.08 15.90 8.69
CA GLY A 11 24.05 16.94 8.63
C GLY A 11 23.02 16.91 9.78
N LEU A 12 23.12 15.96 10.70
CA LEU A 12 22.23 15.87 11.86
C LEU A 12 22.46 17.04 12.83
N ASP A 13 21.42 17.81 13.10
CA ASP A 13 21.43 18.89 14.07
C ASP A 13 21.75 18.36 15.49
N PRO A 14 22.72 18.93 16.20
CA PRO A 14 23.07 18.54 17.58
C PRO A 14 21.90 18.54 18.57
N LYS A 15 20.87 19.36 18.35
CA LYS A 15 19.66 19.39 19.19
C LYS A 15 18.94 18.05 19.27
N TYR A 16 19.18 17.16 18.31
CA TYR A 16 18.58 15.81 18.26
C TYR A 16 19.38 14.73 18.98
N ASN A 17 20.46 15.10 19.70
CA ASN A 17 21.29 14.14 20.42
C ASN A 17 20.50 13.31 21.43
N GLU A 18 19.66 13.94 22.22
CA GLU A 18 18.88 13.27 23.26
C GLU A 18 17.93 12.22 22.66
N LEU A 19 17.31 12.57 21.53
CA LEU A 19 16.40 11.66 20.85
C LEU A 19 17.12 10.46 20.23
N ILE A 20 18.29 10.69 19.60
CA ILE A 20 19.11 9.61 19.07
C ILE A 20 19.57 8.67 20.19
N HIS A 21 19.98 9.22 21.34
CA HIS A 21 20.34 8.41 22.50
C HIS A 21 19.14 7.62 23.04
N SER A 22 17.97 8.23 23.11
CA SER A 22 16.75 7.57 23.55
C SER A 22 16.35 6.44 22.59
N PHE A 23 16.47 6.66 21.28
CA PHE A 23 16.20 5.63 20.28
C PHE A 23 17.21 4.47 20.36
N ILE A 24 18.50 4.75 20.52
CA ILE A 24 19.52 3.70 20.70
C ILE A 24 19.25 2.89 21.97
N LYS A 25 18.87 3.54 23.08
CA LYS A 25 18.44 2.82 24.30
C LYS A 25 17.22 1.95 24.07
N PHE A 26 16.26 2.43 23.28
CA PHE A 26 15.09 1.66 22.89
C PHE A 26 15.45 0.45 22.03
N LEU A 27 16.35 0.61 21.05
CA LEU A 27 16.86 -0.49 20.23
C LEU A 27 17.56 -1.54 21.10
N GLN A 28 18.41 -1.09 22.02
CA GLN A 28 19.12 -1.98 22.96
C GLN A 28 18.17 -2.72 23.91
N LYS A 29 17.06 -2.11 24.32
CA LYS A 29 16.03 -2.77 25.13
C LYS A 29 15.34 -3.89 24.36
N ASN A 30 15.08 -3.71 23.08
CA ASN A 30 14.32 -4.65 22.25
C ASN A 30 15.21 -5.70 21.55
N TYR A 31 16.44 -5.33 21.18
CA TYR A 31 17.44 -6.17 20.51
C TYR A 31 18.79 -5.95 21.17
N GLN A 32 18.98 -6.60 22.32
CA GLN A 32 20.16 -6.44 23.16
C GLN A 32 21.39 -7.04 22.46
N LEU A 33 22.38 -6.19 22.18
CA LEU A 33 23.69 -6.61 21.70
C LEU A 33 24.58 -6.93 22.91
N GLU A 34 25.49 -7.88 22.74
CA GLU A 34 26.42 -8.31 23.81
C GLU A 34 27.73 -7.51 23.80
N ASP A 35 28.21 -7.19 22.58
CA ASP A 35 29.50 -6.51 22.38
C ASP A 35 29.34 -4.98 22.30
N ASP A 36 30.43 -4.26 22.62
CA ASP A 36 30.48 -2.82 22.43
C ASP A 36 30.39 -2.46 20.96
N ILE A 37 29.57 -1.46 20.64
CA ILE A 37 29.30 -1.06 19.27
C ILE A 37 29.49 0.44 19.06
N THR A 38 30.01 0.82 17.91
CA THR A 38 30.07 2.21 17.45
C THR A 38 28.99 2.47 16.43
N VAL A 39 28.17 3.51 16.63
CA VAL A 39 27.22 4.03 15.67
C VAL A 39 27.80 5.31 15.07
N GLU A 40 28.06 5.31 13.78
CA GLU A 40 28.65 6.45 13.08
C GLU A 40 27.66 7.05 12.09
N PHE A 41 27.34 8.33 12.24
CA PHE A 41 26.55 9.12 11.31
C PHE A 41 27.47 9.87 10.35
N LEU A 42 27.30 9.59 9.05
CA LEU A 42 28.14 10.10 7.97
C LEU A 42 27.41 11.17 7.16
N GLY A 43 28.05 12.30 6.86
CA GLY A 43 27.54 13.32 5.93
C GLY A 43 27.79 12.98 4.47
N GLU A 44 28.76 12.15 4.18
CA GLU A 44 29.13 11.78 2.81
C GLU A 44 29.10 10.27 2.62
N LYS A 45 28.74 9.83 1.42
CA LYS A 45 28.67 8.41 1.06
C LYS A 45 30.07 7.81 0.99
N THR A 46 30.27 6.64 1.59
CA THR A 46 31.49 5.85 1.46
C THR A 46 31.29 4.72 0.43
N ASP A 47 32.40 4.25 -0.15
CA ASP A 47 32.35 3.19 -1.17
C ASP A 47 31.59 1.95 -0.68
N GLY A 48 30.73 1.43 -1.57
CA GLY A 48 29.95 0.22 -1.31
C GLY A 48 28.76 0.39 -0.36
N MET A 49 28.50 1.59 0.17
CA MET A 49 27.39 1.86 1.06
C MET A 49 26.22 2.51 0.32
N SER A 50 25.00 1.99 0.49
CA SER A 50 23.77 2.60 -0.05
C SER A 50 23.22 3.67 0.90
N THR A 51 22.67 3.28 2.05
CA THR A 51 22.10 4.18 3.07
C THR A 51 22.62 3.88 4.47
N GLY A 52 23.03 2.64 4.73
CA GLY A 52 23.60 2.16 5.96
C GLY A 52 24.43 0.91 5.76
N SER A 53 25.20 0.52 6.75
CA SER A 53 25.92 -0.74 6.79
C SER A 53 26.26 -1.14 8.21
N HIS A 54 26.23 -2.44 8.49
CA HIS A 54 26.79 -3.03 9.69
C HIS A 54 28.00 -3.89 9.34
N HIS A 55 29.10 -3.66 10.05
CA HIS A 55 30.31 -4.48 9.96
C HIS A 55 30.77 -4.90 11.38
N PRO A 56 31.10 -6.20 11.63
CA PRO A 56 31.43 -6.68 12.97
C PRO A 56 32.57 -5.91 13.66
N GLN A 57 33.55 -5.45 12.89
CA GLN A 57 34.71 -4.71 13.44
C GLN A 57 34.47 -3.19 13.48
N ASN A 58 33.64 -2.63 12.62
CA ASN A 58 33.48 -1.18 12.41
C ASN A 58 32.19 -0.62 12.98
N GLY A 59 31.28 -1.49 13.45
CA GLY A 59 29.98 -1.08 13.96
C GLY A 59 28.95 -0.71 12.88
N ILE A 60 28.03 0.18 13.24
CA ILE A 60 26.94 0.61 12.36
C ILE A 60 27.28 1.98 11.77
N LYS A 61 27.19 2.11 10.45
CA LYS A 61 27.33 3.39 9.74
C LYS A 61 26.00 3.76 9.10
N VAL A 62 25.59 5.01 9.22
CA VAL A 62 24.31 5.53 8.67
C VAL A 62 24.59 6.83 7.92
N LEU A 63 24.21 6.89 6.64
CA LEU A 63 24.28 8.10 5.83
C LEU A 63 23.18 9.07 6.24
N THR A 64 23.53 10.35 6.37
CA THR A 64 22.60 11.41 6.83
C THR A 64 22.33 12.50 5.79
N ASP A 65 23.25 12.71 4.85
CA ASP A 65 23.13 13.80 3.88
C ASP A 65 21.92 13.61 2.93
N GLY A 66 21.14 14.69 2.77
CA GLY A 66 19.97 14.71 1.92
C GLY A 66 18.81 13.81 2.38
N ARG A 67 18.83 13.30 3.62
CA ARG A 67 17.85 12.34 4.11
C ARG A 67 16.97 12.89 5.23
N LEU A 68 15.72 12.44 5.26
CA LEU A 68 14.79 12.73 6.35
C LEU A 68 15.24 12.02 7.63
N ASN A 69 15.03 12.65 8.77
CA ASN A 69 15.38 12.09 10.07
C ASN A 69 14.74 10.71 10.31
N ARG A 70 13.49 10.52 9.89
CA ARG A 70 12.81 9.23 10.00
C ARG A 70 13.48 8.12 9.21
N ASP A 71 13.97 8.43 8.00
CA ASP A 71 14.68 7.47 7.16
C ASP A 71 16.05 7.11 7.74
N ILE A 72 16.73 8.10 8.36
CA ILE A 72 17.99 7.88 9.07
C ILE A 72 17.77 6.93 10.26
N MET A 73 16.72 7.15 11.05
CA MET A 73 16.39 6.32 12.20
C MET A 73 15.95 4.92 11.76
N ARG A 74 15.19 4.81 10.66
CA ARG A 74 14.81 3.51 10.10
C ARG A 74 16.04 2.72 9.63
N THR A 75 16.98 3.38 8.98
CA THR A 75 18.24 2.74 8.58
C THR A 75 19.05 2.29 9.80
N LEU A 76 19.12 3.11 10.84
CA LEU A 76 19.77 2.72 12.09
C LEU A 76 19.13 1.47 12.71
N ALA A 77 17.79 1.41 12.77
CA ALA A 77 17.07 0.24 13.27
C ALA A 77 17.33 -1.01 12.42
N HIS A 78 17.37 -0.88 11.10
CA HIS A 78 17.67 -1.96 10.16
C HIS A 78 19.06 -2.54 10.39
N GLU A 79 20.08 -1.69 10.44
CA GLU A 79 21.46 -2.12 10.67
C GLU A 79 21.67 -2.67 12.10
N TRP A 80 20.90 -2.19 13.08
CA TRP A 80 20.90 -2.73 14.44
C TRP A 80 20.36 -4.17 14.47
N VAL A 81 19.31 -4.48 13.73
CA VAL A 81 18.78 -5.84 13.60
C VAL A 81 19.82 -6.75 12.95
N HIS A 82 20.55 -6.28 11.93
CA HIS A 82 21.65 -7.04 11.35
C HIS A 82 22.80 -7.29 12.35
N ALA A 83 23.12 -6.30 13.18
CA ALA A 83 24.09 -6.50 14.26
C ALA A 83 23.63 -7.60 15.22
N TYR A 84 22.37 -7.60 15.60
CA TYR A 84 21.77 -8.63 16.46
C TYR A 84 21.78 -10.02 15.80
N GLN A 85 21.35 -10.11 14.54
CA GLN A 85 21.36 -11.37 13.79
C GLN A 85 22.75 -12.02 13.75
N ARG A 86 23.82 -11.21 13.58
CA ARG A 86 25.19 -11.72 13.51
C ARG A 86 25.80 -11.98 14.89
N ASN A 87 25.69 -11.02 15.82
CA ASN A 87 26.44 -11.07 17.06
C ASN A 87 25.77 -11.94 18.11
N VAL A 88 24.43 -11.94 18.16
CA VAL A 88 23.66 -12.71 19.16
C VAL A 88 23.14 -14.02 18.57
N LEU A 89 22.48 -13.96 17.39
CA LEU A 89 21.92 -15.16 16.77
C LEU A 89 22.93 -15.98 15.96
N LYS A 90 24.18 -15.48 15.80
CA LYS A 90 25.28 -16.13 15.08
C LYS A 90 24.93 -16.52 13.64
N ARG A 91 24.06 -15.75 13.00
CA ARG A 91 23.66 -15.98 11.60
C ARG A 91 24.74 -15.48 10.63
N GLU A 92 24.97 -16.23 9.56
CA GLU A 92 25.89 -15.82 8.48
C GLU A 92 25.31 -14.63 7.68
N LYS A 93 26.22 -13.89 7.04
CA LYS A 93 25.83 -12.78 6.16
C LYS A 93 25.06 -13.34 4.96
N GLY A 94 23.78 -13.03 4.85
CA GLY A 94 22.96 -13.30 3.68
C GLY A 94 23.28 -12.35 2.51
N PRO A 95 22.62 -12.53 1.37
CA PRO A 95 22.73 -11.63 0.22
C PRO A 95 22.31 -10.20 0.62
N ASN A 96 22.95 -9.19 0.02
CA ASN A 96 22.68 -7.78 0.33
C ASN A 96 21.29 -7.29 -0.15
N ILE A 97 20.59 -8.07 -0.98
CA ILE A 97 19.26 -7.77 -1.51
C ILE A 97 18.45 -9.06 -1.52
N GLY A 98 17.38 -9.07 -0.73
CA GLY A 98 16.52 -10.24 -0.56
C GLY A 98 17.14 -11.33 0.34
N GLY A 99 16.30 -12.25 0.79
CA GLY A 99 16.65 -13.31 1.70
C GLY A 99 16.17 -13.05 3.12
N GLN A 100 16.09 -14.14 3.90
CA GLN A 100 15.39 -14.14 5.19
C GLN A 100 15.91 -13.09 6.18
N ASN A 101 17.23 -12.90 6.26
CA ASN A 101 17.83 -11.93 7.20
C ASN A 101 17.50 -10.49 6.80
N GLU A 102 17.51 -10.19 5.51
CA GLU A 102 17.19 -8.86 4.96
C GLU A 102 15.69 -8.53 5.10
N ASP A 103 14.83 -9.51 4.81
CA ASP A 103 13.38 -9.35 4.95
C ASP A 103 12.98 -9.16 6.42
N GLU A 104 13.61 -9.90 7.34
CA GLU A 104 13.44 -9.70 8.79
C GLU A 104 13.90 -8.30 9.21
N ALA A 105 15.10 -7.86 8.81
CA ALA A 105 15.65 -6.57 9.19
C ALA A 105 14.74 -5.42 8.71
N ASN A 106 14.22 -5.50 7.49
CA ASN A 106 13.27 -4.54 6.94
C ASN A 106 11.94 -4.50 7.72
N ALA A 107 11.38 -5.67 8.02
CA ALA A 107 10.12 -5.80 8.76
C ALA A 107 10.25 -5.27 10.19
N TYR A 108 11.34 -5.64 10.88
CA TYR A 108 11.56 -5.21 12.25
C TYR A 108 11.92 -3.72 12.35
N ALA A 109 12.70 -3.16 11.41
CA ALA A 109 13.01 -1.73 11.40
C ALA A 109 11.72 -0.88 11.35
N GLY A 110 10.77 -1.23 10.46
CA GLY A 110 9.49 -0.54 10.39
C GLY A 110 8.68 -0.65 11.69
N ARG A 111 8.65 -1.84 12.30
CA ARG A 111 7.96 -2.08 13.58
C ARG A 111 8.60 -1.32 14.74
N LEU A 112 9.93 -1.31 14.83
CA LEU A 112 10.67 -0.63 15.88
C LEU A 112 10.47 0.89 15.85
N ILE A 113 10.47 1.49 14.67
CA ILE A 113 10.17 2.92 14.51
C ILE A 113 8.76 3.22 15.03
N LYS A 114 7.77 2.43 14.62
CA LYS A 114 6.39 2.64 15.06
C LYS A 114 6.23 2.47 16.58
N MET A 115 6.84 1.46 17.17
CA MET A 115 6.81 1.26 18.62
C MET A 115 7.49 2.42 19.36
N PHE A 116 8.59 2.94 18.83
CA PHE A 116 9.27 4.09 19.42
C PHE A 116 8.45 5.38 19.30
N GLU A 117 7.77 5.60 18.16
CA GLU A 117 6.83 6.71 17.96
C GLU A 117 5.67 6.66 18.97
N ASP A 118 5.11 5.46 19.19
CA ASP A 118 4.01 5.25 20.13
C ASP A 118 4.43 5.52 21.61
N GLU A 119 5.67 5.17 21.98
CA GLU A 119 6.26 5.42 23.32
C GLU A 119 6.76 6.86 23.48
N ASN A 120 7.02 7.59 22.39
CA ASN A 120 7.61 8.92 22.36
C ASN A 120 6.83 9.87 21.43
N PRO A 121 5.65 10.37 21.82
CA PRO A 121 4.81 11.24 20.97
C PRO A 121 5.53 12.49 20.44
N GLN A 122 6.52 13.02 21.20
CA GLN A 122 7.39 14.12 20.78
C GLN A 122 8.27 13.77 19.55
N PHE A 123 8.42 12.49 19.23
CA PHE A 123 9.15 12.06 18.05
C PHE A 123 8.44 12.48 16.76
N SER A 124 7.12 12.52 16.76
CA SER A 124 6.34 13.03 15.62
C SER A 124 6.58 14.52 15.38
N GLU A 125 6.74 15.32 16.43
CA GLU A 125 7.13 16.74 16.30
C GLU A 125 8.54 16.90 15.74
N PHE A 126 9.46 16.03 16.12
CA PHE A 126 10.83 15.99 15.64
C PHE A 126 10.93 15.74 14.11
N VAL A 127 10.12 14.86 13.58
CA VAL A 127 10.05 14.62 12.13
C VAL A 127 9.57 15.87 11.39
N PHE A 128 8.80 16.74 12.07
CA PHE A 128 8.18 17.94 11.51
C PHE A 128 8.85 19.27 11.90
N GLU A 129 9.64 19.32 13.00
CA GLU A 129 10.23 20.59 13.48
C GLU A 129 11.43 21.11 12.67
N GLY A 130 12.14 20.26 11.94
CA GLY A 130 13.18 20.69 10.98
C GLY A 130 12.63 21.67 9.92
N PHE A 131 11.35 21.99 9.99
CA PHE A 131 10.59 22.70 8.98
C PHE A 131 9.96 24.04 9.40
N LYS A 132 10.09 24.47 10.66
CA LYS A 132 9.45 25.74 11.12
C LYS A 132 9.96 27.00 10.41
N GLY A 133 11.20 27.00 9.88
CA GLY A 133 11.78 28.13 9.11
C GLY A 133 11.41 28.16 7.62
N ILE A 134 10.79 27.11 7.12
CA ILE A 134 10.51 26.89 5.70
C ILE A 134 8.99 26.77 5.45
N LYS A 135 8.16 26.97 6.45
CA LYS A 135 6.71 26.71 6.41
C LYS A 135 6.00 27.32 5.19
N ASN A 136 6.38 28.51 4.75
CA ASN A 136 5.74 29.15 3.59
C ASN A 136 6.32 28.68 2.24
N LYS A 137 7.62 28.36 2.15
CA LYS A 137 8.21 27.73 0.96
C LYS A 137 7.85 26.26 0.86
N ILE A 138 7.72 25.56 1.99
CA ILE A 138 7.35 24.16 2.06
C ILE A 138 5.87 23.95 1.78
N ASN A 139 4.97 24.82 2.20
CA ASN A 139 3.57 24.69 1.79
C ASN A 139 3.45 24.76 0.24
N LEU A 140 4.19 25.66 -0.42
CA LEU A 140 4.25 25.69 -1.90
C LEU A 140 4.98 24.46 -2.49
N ILE A 141 6.09 24.03 -1.87
CA ILE A 141 6.84 22.86 -2.33
C ILE A 141 6.09 21.57 -1.98
N ASN A 142 5.43 21.48 -0.82
CA ASN A 142 4.58 20.34 -0.47
C ASN A 142 3.30 20.31 -1.32
N GLU A 143 2.71 21.45 -1.69
CA GLU A 143 1.67 21.45 -2.72
C GLU A 143 2.21 21.00 -4.08
N GLN A 144 3.39 21.43 -4.47
CA GLN A 144 4.02 21.01 -5.73
C GLN A 144 4.54 19.56 -5.69
N ILE A 145 5.11 19.10 -4.55
CA ILE A 145 5.50 17.69 -4.34
C ILE A 145 4.24 16.83 -4.23
N LEU A 146 3.23 17.25 -3.48
CA LEU A 146 1.96 16.57 -3.39
C LEU A 146 1.22 16.53 -4.74
N ILE A 147 1.35 17.56 -5.56
CA ILE A 147 0.85 17.61 -6.94
C ILE A 147 1.72 16.70 -7.85
N SER A 148 3.04 16.69 -7.68
CA SER A 148 3.94 15.85 -8.48
C SER A 148 3.89 14.38 -8.03
N GLU A 149 3.78 14.09 -6.74
CA GLU A 149 3.54 12.74 -6.22
C GLU A 149 2.14 12.25 -6.61
N LYS A 150 1.12 13.11 -6.59
CA LYS A 150 -0.20 12.80 -7.13
C LYS A 150 -0.20 12.61 -8.64
N GLN A 151 0.58 13.41 -9.37
CA GLN A 151 0.77 13.24 -10.80
C GLN A 151 1.60 11.99 -11.10
N ASN A 152 2.58 11.63 -10.26
CA ASN A 152 3.36 10.40 -10.39
C ASN A 152 2.55 9.18 -9.95
N ILE A 153 1.83 9.22 -8.83
CA ILE A 153 0.88 8.17 -8.42
C ILE A 153 -0.24 8.03 -9.48
N LYS A 154 -0.76 9.14 -9.99
CA LYS A 154 -1.71 9.12 -11.10
C LYS A 154 -1.08 8.61 -12.38
N LYS A 155 0.15 9.02 -12.69
CA LYS A 155 0.90 8.58 -13.87
C LYS A 155 1.32 7.13 -13.74
N ASP A 156 1.77 6.67 -12.56
CA ASP A 156 2.15 5.29 -12.32
C ASP A 156 0.91 4.38 -12.27
N PHE A 157 -0.17 4.80 -11.61
CA PHE A 157 -1.47 4.12 -11.68
C PHE A 157 -2.04 4.10 -13.10
N LEU A 158 -1.99 5.23 -13.83
CA LEU A 158 -2.43 5.31 -15.22
C LEU A 158 -1.43 4.62 -16.17
N MET A 159 -0.12 4.64 -15.90
CA MET A 159 0.87 3.92 -16.71
C MET A 159 0.84 2.42 -16.47
N GLU A 160 0.59 1.95 -15.23
CA GLU A 160 0.33 0.53 -14.95
C GLU A 160 -0.96 0.04 -15.59
N MET A 161 -1.97 0.94 -15.70
CA MET A 161 -3.24 0.66 -16.41
C MET A 161 -3.14 0.86 -17.92
N LYS A 162 -2.07 1.50 -18.40
CA LYS A 162 -1.84 1.82 -19.83
C LYS A 162 -1.60 0.64 -20.73
N LYS A 163 -0.94 -0.36 -20.23
CA LYS A 163 -0.78 -1.63 -20.94
C LYS A 163 -1.84 -2.57 -20.40
N ILE A 164 -2.58 -3.20 -21.29
CA ILE A 164 -3.41 -4.35 -20.92
C ILE A 164 -2.45 -5.47 -20.52
N GLY A 165 -1.79 -5.25 -19.41
CA GLY A 165 -0.83 -6.11 -18.78
C GLY A 165 -1.46 -6.82 -17.58
N ILE A 166 -0.69 -7.74 -17.01
CA ILE A 166 -1.07 -8.46 -15.81
C ILE A 166 -0.48 -7.73 -14.61
N GLU A 167 -1.35 -7.13 -13.79
CA GLU A 167 -0.98 -6.57 -12.50
C GLU A 167 -0.48 -7.67 -11.58
N LYS A 168 0.63 -7.41 -10.89
CA LYS A 168 1.15 -8.32 -9.87
C LYS A 168 0.33 -8.20 -8.60
N LEU A 169 0.08 -9.35 -7.94
CA LEU A 169 -0.50 -9.33 -6.59
C LEU A 169 0.46 -8.63 -5.62
N PRO A 170 -0.02 -7.68 -4.81
CA PRO A 170 0.80 -7.01 -3.81
C PRO A 170 1.07 -7.85 -2.56
N TYR A 171 0.60 -9.10 -2.53
CA TYR A 171 0.71 -10.04 -1.40
C TYR A 171 0.76 -11.48 -1.89
N SER A 172 1.20 -12.41 -1.03
CA SER A 172 1.19 -13.85 -1.34
C SER A 172 -0.23 -14.44 -1.19
N TYR A 173 -0.50 -15.53 -1.88
CA TYR A 173 -1.80 -16.23 -1.77
C TYR A 173 -2.10 -16.64 -0.33
N SER A 174 -1.10 -17.14 0.39
CA SER A 174 -1.26 -17.61 1.77
C SER A 174 -1.51 -16.49 2.79
N SER A 175 -1.11 -15.26 2.48
CA SER A 175 -1.34 -14.13 3.37
C SER A 175 -2.82 -13.72 3.44
N MET A 176 -3.62 -14.12 2.44
CA MET A 176 -5.06 -13.87 2.39
C MET A 176 -5.92 -15.01 2.96
N LYS A 177 -5.31 -16.05 3.56
CA LYS A 177 -6.00 -17.27 4.03
C LYS A 177 -7.15 -17.00 5.02
N GLN A 178 -7.12 -15.89 5.72
CA GLN A 178 -8.22 -15.49 6.62
C GLN A 178 -9.44 -15.03 5.83
N PHE A 179 -9.25 -14.42 4.66
CA PHE A 179 -10.32 -13.99 3.76
C PHE A 179 -10.75 -15.12 2.82
N VAL A 180 -9.87 -15.56 1.96
CA VAL A 180 -10.08 -16.67 1.03
C VAL A 180 -8.89 -17.63 1.09
N ASP A 181 -9.11 -18.91 0.79
CA ASP A 181 -8.04 -19.89 0.79
C ASP A 181 -7.03 -19.66 -0.36
N PRO A 182 -5.79 -20.18 -0.23
CA PRO A 182 -4.76 -19.99 -1.25
C PRO A 182 -5.13 -20.57 -2.62
N GLU A 183 -5.93 -21.64 -2.67
CA GLU A 183 -6.41 -22.24 -3.92
C GLU A 183 -7.36 -21.29 -4.64
N THR A 184 -8.33 -20.70 -3.92
CA THR A 184 -9.21 -19.65 -4.46
C THR A 184 -8.38 -18.49 -5.02
N MET A 185 -7.36 -18.01 -4.28
CA MET A 185 -6.50 -16.91 -4.74
C MET A 185 -5.74 -17.28 -6.02
N ASP A 186 -5.19 -18.49 -6.08
CA ASP A 186 -4.45 -18.97 -7.26
C ASP A 186 -5.36 -19.05 -8.49
N ILE A 187 -6.51 -19.71 -8.37
CA ILE A 187 -7.47 -19.85 -9.46
C ILE A 187 -8.01 -18.49 -9.90
N HIS A 188 -8.40 -17.64 -8.93
CA HIS A 188 -8.96 -16.32 -9.19
C HIS A 188 -7.96 -15.43 -9.95
N TYR A 189 -6.69 -15.42 -9.52
CA TYR A 189 -5.65 -14.64 -10.17
C TYR A 189 -5.16 -15.27 -11.48
N ASN A 190 -4.75 -16.54 -11.46
CA ASN A 190 -4.07 -17.18 -12.59
C ASN A 190 -5.01 -17.68 -13.70
N LYS A 191 -6.28 -18.00 -13.37
CA LYS A 191 -7.24 -18.51 -14.36
C LYS A 191 -8.25 -17.45 -14.76
N HIS A 192 -8.92 -16.80 -13.79
CA HIS A 192 -9.94 -15.78 -14.10
C HIS A 192 -9.31 -14.47 -14.58
N TYR A 193 -8.52 -13.79 -13.72
CA TYR A 193 -7.95 -12.49 -14.06
C TYR A 193 -7.04 -12.52 -15.27
N LYS A 194 -6.02 -13.40 -15.27
CA LYS A 194 -5.12 -13.55 -16.45
C LYS A 194 -5.89 -13.98 -17.69
N GLY A 195 -6.95 -14.77 -17.53
CA GLY A 195 -7.82 -15.17 -18.63
C GLY A 195 -8.56 -14.00 -19.26
N TYR A 196 -9.09 -13.05 -18.46
CA TYR A 196 -9.70 -11.82 -18.95
C TYR A 196 -8.70 -10.95 -19.71
N VAL A 197 -7.52 -10.72 -19.14
CA VAL A 197 -6.45 -9.94 -19.80
C VAL A 197 -6.06 -10.57 -21.15
N LYS A 198 -5.84 -11.89 -21.17
CA LYS A 198 -5.50 -12.59 -22.43
C LYS A 198 -6.61 -12.43 -23.47
N LYS A 199 -7.85 -12.75 -23.11
CA LYS A 199 -9.00 -12.70 -24.04
C LYS A 199 -9.27 -11.28 -24.53
N LEU A 200 -9.01 -10.26 -23.70
CA LEU A 200 -9.11 -8.86 -24.10
C LEU A 200 -8.04 -8.53 -25.14
N ASN A 201 -6.78 -8.87 -24.89
CA ASN A 201 -5.70 -8.65 -25.83
C ASN A 201 -5.95 -9.37 -27.17
N ASP A 202 -6.46 -10.61 -27.13
CA ASP A 202 -6.85 -11.37 -28.33
C ASP A 202 -7.97 -10.65 -29.10
N ALA A 203 -8.96 -10.06 -28.40
CA ALA A 203 -10.05 -9.33 -29.03
C ALA A 203 -9.64 -7.98 -29.61
N LEU A 204 -8.56 -7.39 -29.11
CA LEU A 204 -8.02 -6.11 -29.57
C LEU A 204 -6.86 -6.24 -30.56
N SER A 205 -6.43 -7.45 -30.88
CA SER A 205 -5.24 -7.72 -31.70
C SER A 205 -5.24 -7.03 -33.08
N ASN A 206 -6.41 -6.79 -33.66
CA ASN A 206 -6.56 -6.14 -34.96
C ASN A 206 -6.74 -4.61 -34.87
N LYS A 207 -6.75 -4.01 -33.66
CA LYS A 207 -6.86 -2.55 -33.49
C LYS A 207 -5.46 -1.92 -33.55
N LYS A 208 -5.33 -0.87 -34.35
CA LYS A 208 -4.09 -0.09 -34.45
C LYS A 208 -4.06 0.97 -33.34
N GLY A 209 -2.92 1.09 -32.64
CA GLY A 209 -2.67 2.09 -31.60
C GLY A 209 -2.72 1.53 -30.19
N ASP A 210 -2.02 2.19 -29.27
CA ASP A 210 -2.08 1.89 -27.83
C ASP A 210 -3.47 2.28 -27.31
N VAL A 211 -4.22 1.28 -26.85
CA VAL A 211 -5.56 1.51 -26.31
C VAL A 211 -5.50 1.33 -24.78
N GLU A 212 -5.77 2.40 -24.07
CA GLU A 212 -5.81 2.40 -22.60
C GLU A 212 -7.04 1.63 -22.09
N LEU A 213 -6.83 0.74 -21.11
CA LEU A 213 -7.92 -0.06 -20.56
C LEU A 213 -9.04 0.82 -19.96
N GLU A 214 -8.70 1.92 -19.30
CA GLU A 214 -9.66 2.85 -18.72
C GLU A 214 -10.50 3.55 -19.82
N ASP A 215 -9.89 3.86 -20.97
CA ASP A 215 -10.58 4.46 -22.10
C ASP A 215 -11.54 3.50 -22.77
N ILE A 216 -11.19 2.20 -22.86
CA ILE A 216 -12.09 1.15 -23.29
C ILE A 216 -13.30 1.09 -22.35
N ILE A 217 -13.05 1.04 -21.03
CA ILE A 217 -14.11 0.99 -20.01
C ILE A 217 -15.05 2.19 -20.12
N LYS A 218 -14.52 3.42 -20.20
CA LYS A 218 -15.33 4.65 -20.32
C LYS A 218 -16.14 4.75 -21.61
N ASN A 219 -15.67 4.10 -22.66
CA ASN A 219 -16.30 4.11 -23.97
C ASN A 219 -16.87 2.73 -24.35
N ILE A 220 -17.26 1.91 -23.38
CA ILE A 220 -17.57 0.50 -23.60
C ILE A 220 -18.76 0.29 -24.57
N SER A 221 -19.66 1.25 -24.69
CA SER A 221 -20.76 1.21 -25.67
C SER A 221 -20.30 1.13 -27.13
N LYS A 222 -19.03 1.45 -27.43
CA LYS A 222 -18.43 1.36 -28.77
C LYS A 222 -17.85 -0.02 -29.08
N TYR A 223 -17.94 -0.96 -28.14
CA TYR A 223 -17.34 -2.27 -28.22
C TYR A 223 -18.40 -3.37 -28.10
N ASP A 224 -18.05 -4.53 -28.61
CA ASP A 224 -18.90 -5.72 -28.49
C ASP A 224 -18.92 -6.31 -27.07
N THR A 225 -19.82 -7.25 -26.83
CA THR A 225 -19.97 -7.93 -25.54
C THR A 225 -18.70 -8.67 -25.11
N LYS A 226 -17.93 -9.20 -26.06
CA LYS A 226 -16.68 -9.91 -25.76
C LYS A 226 -15.64 -8.95 -25.17
N VAL A 227 -15.46 -7.78 -25.78
CA VAL A 227 -14.58 -6.73 -25.25
C VAL A 227 -15.14 -6.20 -23.93
N ARG A 228 -16.44 -5.93 -23.82
CA ARG A 228 -17.07 -5.45 -22.57
C ARG A 228 -16.78 -6.39 -21.40
N ASN A 229 -17.04 -7.66 -21.55
CA ASN A 229 -16.83 -8.62 -20.46
C ASN A 229 -15.36 -8.78 -20.10
N ASN A 230 -14.46 -8.83 -21.07
CA ASN A 230 -13.06 -9.06 -20.81
C ASN A 230 -12.33 -7.78 -20.34
N ALA A 231 -12.71 -6.61 -20.84
CA ALA A 231 -12.19 -5.34 -20.34
C ALA A 231 -12.65 -5.08 -18.89
N GLY A 232 -13.95 -5.30 -18.63
CA GLY A 232 -14.49 -5.24 -17.28
C GLY A 232 -13.77 -6.19 -16.34
N GLY A 233 -13.62 -7.47 -16.74
CA GLY A 233 -12.91 -8.47 -15.94
C GLY A 233 -11.45 -8.10 -15.68
N ALA A 234 -10.72 -7.62 -16.68
CA ALA A 234 -9.34 -7.17 -16.53
C ALA A 234 -9.24 -5.97 -15.56
N PHE A 235 -10.10 -4.97 -15.73
CA PHE A 235 -10.11 -3.76 -14.90
C PHE A 235 -10.53 -4.03 -13.45
N ASN A 236 -11.66 -4.72 -13.27
CA ASN A 236 -12.22 -5.00 -11.95
C ASN A 236 -11.24 -5.77 -11.07
N HIS A 237 -10.62 -6.82 -11.61
CA HIS A 237 -9.68 -7.63 -10.85
C HIS A 237 -8.36 -6.91 -10.56
N ALA A 238 -7.80 -6.17 -11.55
CA ALA A 238 -6.60 -5.36 -11.31
C ALA A 238 -6.80 -4.38 -10.15
N LEU A 239 -7.97 -3.76 -10.09
CA LEU A 239 -8.34 -2.84 -9.01
C LEU A 239 -8.59 -3.59 -7.69
N PHE A 240 -9.29 -4.74 -7.74
CA PHE A 240 -9.63 -5.56 -6.58
C PHE A 240 -8.40 -6.00 -5.79
N TRP A 241 -7.36 -6.44 -6.47
CA TRP A 241 -6.11 -6.85 -5.80
C TRP A 241 -5.50 -5.75 -4.93
N LYS A 242 -5.55 -4.51 -5.39
CA LYS A 242 -5.04 -3.33 -4.67
C LYS A 242 -5.96 -2.88 -3.53
N MET A 243 -7.27 -3.15 -3.66
CA MET A 243 -8.28 -2.84 -2.63
C MET A 243 -8.24 -3.78 -1.43
N LEU A 244 -7.49 -4.89 -1.52
CA LEU A 244 -7.37 -5.87 -0.45
C LEU A 244 -6.04 -5.71 0.32
N SER A 245 -6.08 -6.04 1.60
CA SER A 245 -4.92 -6.10 2.49
C SER A 245 -4.91 -7.38 3.32
N PRO A 246 -3.77 -8.07 3.44
CA PRO A 246 -3.62 -9.19 4.37
C PRO A 246 -3.84 -8.79 5.84
N SER A 247 -3.53 -7.53 6.17
CA SER A 247 -3.65 -6.98 7.51
C SER A 247 -4.91 -6.15 7.64
N LYS A 248 -5.61 -6.34 8.76
CA LYS A 248 -6.78 -5.53 9.08
C LYS A 248 -6.40 -4.07 9.26
N GLN A 249 -6.99 -3.19 8.48
CA GLN A 249 -6.84 -1.74 8.58
C GLN A 249 -8.11 -1.12 9.17
N LYS A 250 -7.94 0.01 9.83
CA LYS A 250 -9.07 0.86 10.22
C LYS A 250 -9.32 1.91 9.12
N PRO A 251 -10.58 2.24 8.84
CA PRO A 251 -10.88 3.36 7.94
C PRO A 251 -10.21 4.64 8.44
N SER A 252 -9.54 5.36 7.54
CA SER A 252 -8.77 6.56 7.87
C SER A 252 -8.74 7.53 6.69
N GLY A 253 -8.21 8.72 6.91
CA GLY A 253 -8.02 9.75 5.90
C GLY A 253 -9.32 10.48 5.49
N GLU A 254 -9.24 11.26 4.42
CA GLU A 254 -10.34 12.12 3.97
C GLU A 254 -11.58 11.32 3.53
N VAL A 255 -11.37 10.11 2.98
CA VAL A 255 -12.50 9.23 2.63
C VAL A 255 -13.30 8.83 3.87
N TYR A 256 -12.64 8.58 5.01
CA TYR A 256 -13.34 8.25 6.24
C TYR A 256 -14.12 9.44 6.81
N GLU A 257 -13.57 10.66 6.74
CA GLU A 257 -14.30 11.88 7.10
C GLU A 257 -15.54 12.07 6.20
N LYS A 258 -15.38 11.80 4.91
CA LYS A 258 -16.51 11.83 3.96
C LYS A 258 -17.58 10.78 4.31
N ILE A 259 -17.17 9.57 4.69
CA ILE A 259 -18.08 8.50 5.13
C ILE A 259 -18.83 8.95 6.39
N LYS A 260 -18.14 9.48 7.38
CA LYS A 260 -18.78 10.00 8.61
C LYS A 260 -19.80 11.09 8.30
N LYS A 261 -19.42 12.04 7.45
CA LYS A 261 -20.32 13.16 7.06
C LYS A 261 -21.57 12.67 6.33
N GLN A 262 -21.45 11.66 5.46
CA GLN A 262 -22.56 11.23 4.61
C GLN A 262 -23.40 10.12 5.21
N TYR A 263 -22.78 9.15 5.89
CA TYR A 263 -23.46 7.98 6.47
C TYR A 263 -23.59 8.05 7.99
N GLY A 264 -22.96 9.04 8.64
CA GLY A 264 -22.90 9.16 10.08
C GLY A 264 -21.83 8.29 10.73
N ASN A 265 -21.65 7.06 10.29
CA ASN A 265 -20.60 6.16 10.76
C ASN A 265 -20.31 5.04 9.75
N ILE A 266 -19.19 4.35 9.97
CA ILE A 266 -18.74 3.26 9.10
C ILE A 266 -19.69 2.05 9.12
N LYS A 267 -20.43 1.83 10.22
CA LYS A 267 -21.35 0.71 10.34
C LYS A 267 -22.48 0.83 9.32
N LYS A 268 -23.09 2.02 9.21
CA LYS A 268 -24.19 2.26 8.23
C LYS A 268 -23.72 2.06 6.80
N LEU A 269 -22.51 2.53 6.45
CA LEU A 269 -21.94 2.28 5.13
C LEU A 269 -21.76 0.77 4.90
N LYS A 270 -21.23 0.04 5.87
CA LYS A 270 -21.04 -1.40 5.76
C LYS A 270 -22.38 -2.14 5.62
N ASP A 271 -23.38 -1.76 6.41
CA ASP A 271 -24.69 -2.38 6.38
C ASP A 271 -25.34 -2.21 4.97
N GLU A 272 -25.29 -1.01 4.40
CA GLU A 272 -25.79 -0.73 3.05
C GLU A 272 -24.99 -1.45 1.96
N PHE A 273 -23.66 -1.46 2.07
CA PHE A 273 -22.79 -2.18 1.13
C PHE A 273 -23.04 -3.68 1.17
N ASN A 274 -23.13 -4.25 2.38
CA ASN A 274 -23.42 -5.67 2.56
C ASN A 274 -24.76 -6.06 1.97
N GLN A 275 -25.78 -5.23 2.20
CA GLN A 275 -27.10 -5.48 1.62
C GLN A 275 -27.04 -5.44 0.09
N THR A 276 -26.41 -4.41 -0.50
CA THR A 276 -26.22 -4.30 -1.95
C THR A 276 -25.47 -5.50 -2.53
N ALA A 277 -24.42 -5.98 -1.83
CA ALA A 277 -23.65 -7.15 -2.25
C ALA A 277 -24.46 -8.45 -2.20
N LYS A 278 -25.36 -8.59 -1.21
CA LYS A 278 -26.28 -9.72 -1.09
C LYS A 278 -27.36 -9.71 -2.16
N ASP A 279 -27.92 -8.52 -2.41
CA ASP A 279 -29.02 -8.33 -3.37
C ASP A 279 -28.57 -8.45 -4.81
N GLN A 280 -27.26 -8.44 -5.10
CA GLN A 280 -26.75 -8.70 -6.44
C GLN A 280 -27.09 -10.14 -6.84
N PHE A 281 -28.13 -10.28 -7.65
CA PHE A 281 -28.57 -11.57 -8.16
C PHE A 281 -27.56 -12.13 -9.16
N GLY A 282 -27.13 -13.37 -8.95
CA GLY A 282 -26.13 -14.03 -9.80
C GLY A 282 -24.73 -13.45 -9.66
N SER A 283 -24.00 -13.47 -10.75
CA SER A 283 -22.62 -12.98 -10.82
C SER A 283 -22.58 -11.47 -10.95
N GLY A 284 -21.66 -10.83 -10.23
CA GLY A 284 -21.52 -9.38 -10.29
C GLY A 284 -20.56 -8.83 -9.24
N TRP A 285 -20.67 -7.54 -9.02
CA TRP A 285 -19.84 -6.77 -8.11
C TRP A 285 -20.66 -5.82 -7.28
N ALA A 286 -20.26 -5.58 -6.05
CA ALA A 286 -20.72 -4.46 -5.24
C ALA A 286 -19.63 -3.39 -5.14
N TRP A 287 -20.04 -2.11 -5.21
CA TRP A 287 -19.11 -0.98 -5.29
C TRP A 287 -19.48 0.14 -4.34
N LEU A 288 -18.46 0.71 -3.68
CA LEU A 288 -18.51 2.07 -3.18
C LEU A 288 -17.89 2.98 -4.23
N ILE A 289 -18.64 3.96 -4.71
CA ILE A 289 -18.21 4.88 -5.77
C ILE A 289 -18.23 6.33 -5.31
N LEU A 290 -17.41 7.15 -5.96
CA LEU A 290 -17.50 8.60 -5.92
C LEU A 290 -18.23 9.08 -7.18
N THR A 291 -19.38 9.71 -7.00
CA THR A 291 -20.17 10.28 -8.10
C THR A 291 -19.54 11.58 -8.61
N LYS A 292 -19.93 12.03 -9.80
CA LYS A 292 -19.51 13.33 -10.37
C LYS A 292 -19.83 14.51 -9.46
N ASN A 293 -20.88 14.40 -8.64
CA ASN A 293 -21.30 15.43 -7.69
C ASN A 293 -20.58 15.30 -6.33
N ASN A 294 -19.44 14.62 -6.29
CA ASN A 294 -18.64 14.40 -5.09
C ASN A 294 -19.44 13.78 -3.92
N ARG A 295 -20.35 12.84 -4.23
CA ARG A 295 -21.08 12.06 -3.22
C ARG A 295 -20.64 10.60 -3.27
N LEU A 296 -20.53 9.98 -2.12
CA LEU A 296 -20.37 8.54 -2.02
C LEU A 296 -21.71 7.86 -2.34
N LYS A 297 -21.67 6.79 -3.12
CA LYS A 297 -22.84 5.98 -3.44
C LYS A 297 -22.43 4.51 -3.45
N ILE A 298 -23.35 3.65 -3.02
CA ILE A 298 -23.17 2.20 -3.10
C ILE A 298 -24.08 1.71 -4.26
N ILE A 299 -23.49 0.90 -5.15
CA ILE A 299 -24.21 0.28 -6.28
C ILE A 299 -23.73 -1.15 -6.48
N SER A 300 -24.50 -1.95 -7.18
CA SER A 300 -24.03 -3.21 -7.76
C SER A 300 -24.07 -3.16 -9.29
N THR A 301 -23.23 -4.00 -9.90
CA THR A 301 -23.20 -4.19 -11.35
C THR A 301 -23.20 -5.68 -11.68
N PRO A 302 -23.92 -6.12 -12.72
CA PRO A 302 -23.95 -7.52 -13.12
C PRO A 302 -22.68 -7.91 -13.87
N ASN A 303 -22.35 -9.19 -13.84
CA ASN A 303 -21.23 -9.78 -14.56
C ASN A 303 -19.90 -9.04 -14.29
N GLN A 304 -19.22 -8.58 -15.36
CA GLN A 304 -17.99 -7.81 -15.25
C GLN A 304 -18.20 -6.31 -15.56
N ASP A 305 -19.44 -5.84 -15.50
CA ASP A 305 -19.71 -4.42 -15.65
C ASP A 305 -19.07 -3.61 -14.53
N ASN A 306 -18.66 -2.39 -14.87
CA ASN A 306 -17.91 -1.50 -14.01
C ASN A 306 -18.59 -0.14 -13.90
N PRO A 307 -18.60 0.51 -12.72
CA PRO A 307 -19.19 1.83 -12.52
C PRO A 307 -18.71 2.95 -13.45
N LEU A 308 -17.51 2.82 -14.05
CA LEU A 308 -16.97 3.77 -15.04
C LEU A 308 -17.55 3.58 -16.43
N MET A 309 -18.19 2.46 -16.71
CA MET A 309 -18.75 2.18 -18.03
C MET A 309 -19.86 3.17 -18.37
N ASN A 310 -19.81 3.76 -19.55
CA ASN A 310 -20.80 4.73 -20.01
C ASN A 310 -22.21 4.15 -20.25
N VAL A 311 -22.37 2.84 -20.09
CA VAL A 311 -23.64 2.12 -20.12
C VAL A 311 -24.26 1.95 -18.73
N ILE A 312 -23.55 2.30 -17.67
CA ILE A 312 -24.04 2.20 -16.29
C ILE A 312 -24.70 3.52 -15.90
N LYS A 313 -26.01 3.45 -15.66
CA LYS A 313 -26.75 4.59 -15.16
C LYS A 313 -26.30 4.94 -13.75
N ASP A 314 -26.11 6.22 -13.48
CA ASP A 314 -25.66 6.71 -12.17
C ASP A 314 -24.31 6.11 -11.69
N GLY A 315 -23.44 5.77 -12.63
CA GLY A 315 -22.09 5.32 -12.36
C GLY A 315 -21.22 6.40 -11.74
N GLY A 316 -19.99 6.04 -11.46
CA GLY A 316 -19.00 6.94 -10.84
C GLY A 316 -17.66 6.26 -10.73
N TYR A 317 -16.75 6.89 -10.00
CA TYR A 317 -15.42 6.37 -9.82
C TYR A 317 -15.38 5.30 -8.73
N PRO A 318 -14.95 4.07 -9.00
CA PRO A 318 -14.89 3.01 -7.99
C PRO A 318 -13.79 3.32 -6.95
N LEU A 319 -14.17 3.35 -5.69
CA LEU A 319 -13.27 3.51 -4.54
C LEU A 319 -13.03 2.18 -3.84
N LEU A 320 -14.05 1.32 -3.77
CA LEU A 320 -13.98 0.00 -3.18
C LEU A 320 -14.89 -0.93 -3.97
N GLY A 321 -14.43 -2.14 -4.25
CA GLY A 321 -15.19 -3.17 -4.95
C GLY A 321 -15.11 -4.53 -4.26
N LEU A 322 -16.17 -5.29 -4.32
CA LEU A 322 -16.24 -6.67 -3.89
C LEU A 322 -16.78 -7.55 -5.01
N ASP A 323 -15.99 -8.55 -5.39
CA ASP A 323 -16.39 -9.59 -6.32
C ASP A 323 -17.38 -10.54 -5.62
N VAL A 324 -18.61 -10.62 -6.12
CA VAL A 324 -19.64 -11.55 -5.62
C VAL A 324 -19.95 -12.68 -6.58
N TRP A 325 -19.09 -12.89 -7.59
CA TRP A 325 -19.09 -14.12 -8.39
C TRP A 325 -18.76 -15.32 -7.46
N GLU A 326 -19.35 -16.47 -7.72
CA GLU A 326 -19.11 -17.67 -6.90
C GLU A 326 -17.64 -18.11 -6.91
N HIS A 327 -16.91 -17.91 -8.00
CA HIS A 327 -15.50 -18.26 -8.08
C HIS A 327 -14.63 -17.49 -7.06
N ALA A 328 -15.08 -16.33 -6.57
CA ALA A 328 -14.34 -15.54 -5.60
C ALA A 328 -14.41 -16.10 -4.17
N TYR A 329 -15.40 -16.95 -3.86
CA TYR A 329 -15.62 -17.35 -2.46
C TYR A 329 -16.08 -18.81 -2.27
N TYR A 330 -16.55 -19.52 -3.32
CA TYR A 330 -17.28 -20.77 -3.16
C TYR A 330 -16.47 -21.88 -2.51
N LEU A 331 -15.17 -22.02 -2.80
CA LEU A 331 -14.34 -23.07 -2.22
C LEU A 331 -14.31 -23.00 -0.70
N LYS A 332 -14.21 -21.79 -0.15
CA LYS A 332 -14.14 -21.58 1.31
C LYS A 332 -15.52 -21.46 1.97
N TYR A 333 -16.42 -20.69 1.38
CA TYR A 333 -17.69 -20.30 2.03
C TYR A 333 -18.91 -21.08 1.52
N ARG A 334 -18.77 -21.82 0.43
CA ARG A 334 -19.87 -22.53 -0.23
C ARG A 334 -21.02 -21.57 -0.56
N ASN A 335 -22.23 -21.90 -0.15
CA ASN A 335 -23.41 -21.06 -0.34
C ASN A 335 -23.52 -19.88 0.65
N LYS A 336 -22.55 -19.72 1.54
CA LYS A 336 -22.59 -18.70 2.60
C LYS A 336 -21.95 -17.38 2.15
N ARG A 337 -22.53 -16.77 1.10
CA ARG A 337 -22.07 -15.48 0.58
C ARG A 337 -22.02 -14.40 1.66
N ASP A 338 -22.94 -14.44 2.63
CA ASP A 338 -22.98 -13.51 3.75
C ASP A 338 -21.73 -13.53 4.61
N GLU A 339 -21.19 -14.71 4.90
CA GLU A 339 -19.96 -14.85 5.68
C GLU A 339 -18.75 -14.26 4.93
N TYR A 340 -18.69 -14.48 3.60
CA TYR A 340 -17.69 -13.88 2.73
C TYR A 340 -17.77 -12.35 2.75
N ILE A 341 -18.96 -11.78 2.52
CA ILE A 341 -19.20 -10.33 2.53
C ILE A 341 -18.81 -9.71 3.88
N ASN A 342 -19.20 -10.36 4.99
CA ASN A 342 -18.86 -9.85 6.32
C ASN A 342 -17.36 -9.91 6.60
N ASN A 343 -16.66 -10.94 6.14
CA ASN A 343 -15.22 -11.09 6.35
C ASN A 343 -14.40 -10.14 5.48
N PHE A 344 -14.91 -9.70 4.35
CA PHE A 344 -14.27 -8.73 3.45
C PHE A 344 -13.75 -7.49 4.19
N TRP A 345 -14.53 -6.96 5.14
CA TRP A 345 -14.19 -5.75 5.88
C TRP A 345 -12.94 -5.85 6.76
N ASN A 346 -12.47 -7.06 7.05
CA ASN A 346 -11.21 -7.27 7.75
C ASN A 346 -10.00 -7.17 6.82
N HIS A 347 -10.24 -7.12 5.52
CA HIS A 347 -9.23 -7.18 4.47
C HIS A 347 -9.27 -6.00 3.50
N VAL A 348 -10.02 -4.94 3.82
CA VAL A 348 -10.03 -3.72 3.01
C VAL A 348 -8.73 -2.94 3.22
N ASN A 349 -8.07 -2.58 2.12
CA ASN A 349 -6.94 -1.67 2.08
C ASN A 349 -7.44 -0.21 2.13
N TRP A 350 -7.68 0.31 3.33
CA TRP A 350 -8.22 1.65 3.52
C TRP A 350 -7.26 2.76 3.10
N GLU A 351 -5.97 2.52 3.11
CA GLU A 351 -4.98 3.46 2.57
C GLU A 351 -5.21 3.66 1.07
N PHE A 352 -5.30 2.56 0.32
CA PHE A 352 -5.55 2.62 -1.12
C PHE A 352 -6.94 3.21 -1.45
N VAL A 353 -7.98 2.90 -0.67
CA VAL A 353 -9.30 3.51 -0.82
C VAL A 353 -9.23 5.03 -0.64
N ASN A 354 -8.47 5.50 0.35
CA ASN A 354 -8.25 6.92 0.56
C ASN A 354 -7.44 7.57 -0.57
N GLU A 355 -6.42 6.91 -1.09
CA GLU A 355 -5.65 7.36 -2.26
C GLU A 355 -6.56 7.56 -3.48
N LEU A 356 -7.40 6.58 -3.78
CA LEU A 356 -8.37 6.68 -4.87
C LEU A 356 -9.34 7.86 -4.68
N TYR A 357 -9.81 8.09 -3.45
CA TYR A 357 -10.66 9.23 -3.12
C TYR A 357 -9.93 10.56 -3.35
N LEU A 358 -8.72 10.69 -2.86
CA LEU A 358 -7.90 11.90 -3.02
C LEU A 358 -7.58 12.20 -4.48
N LEU A 359 -7.28 11.17 -5.27
CA LEU A 359 -7.02 11.32 -6.71
C LEU A 359 -8.20 11.93 -7.48
N ARG A 360 -9.41 11.87 -6.93
CA ARG A 360 -10.64 12.33 -7.62
C ARG A 360 -11.27 13.57 -7.01
N THR A 361 -10.89 13.95 -5.80
CA THR A 361 -11.44 15.14 -5.13
C THR A 361 -10.53 16.35 -5.18
N LYS A 362 -9.25 16.15 -5.46
CA LYS A 362 -8.25 17.22 -5.53
C LYS A 362 -7.86 17.55 -7.00
N GLN A 363 -8.74 17.22 -7.94
CA GLN A 363 -8.72 17.69 -9.33
C GLN A 363 -9.68 18.90 -9.45
#